data_30968759c2d48f1c0eb2b12779074565
#
_entry.id   30968759c2d48f1c0eb2b12779074565
#
_cell.length_a   1.000
_cell.length_b   1.000
_cell.length_c   1.000
_cell.angle_alpha   90.00
_cell.angle_beta   90.00
_cell.angle_gamma   90.00
#
_symmetry.space_group_name_H-M   'P 1'
#
loop_
_entity.id
_entity.type
_entity.pdbx_description
1 polymer ?
#
loop_
_entity_poly.entity_id
_entity_poly.type
_entity_poly.pdbx_seq_one_letter_code
_entity_poly.pdbx_strand_id
1 'polypeptide(L)'
;MLVKLAYGRTGLAVEFPDDITTVIEPTFLPGLPDQENAVLNAIRNPVGKVAALRKTVSNKHTVAISVCDVTRPMPSSTVLPVLLGELEHLPRSQIKIIIASGTHQNKNRLVSPHLNEKLYIFREECW
;
A
#
# COMPACT_ATOMS: atom_id res chain seq x y z
N MET A 1 0.37 16.46 34.21
CA MET A 1 0.26 16.93 32.80
C MET A 1 -1.06 16.46 32.20
N LEU A 2 -1.65 17.25 31.31
CA LEU A 2 -2.86 16.87 30.58
C LEU A 2 -2.48 16.25 29.24
N VAL A 3 -2.86 14.99 28.99
CA VAL A 3 -2.56 14.27 27.76
C VAL A 3 -3.85 13.97 27.01
N LYS A 4 -3.89 14.24 25.70
CA LYS A 4 -5.04 13.94 24.86
C LYS A 4 -4.83 12.58 24.20
N LEU A 5 -5.57 11.58 24.63
CA LEU A 5 -5.57 10.23 24.08
C LEU A 5 -6.50 10.14 22.87
N ALA A 6 -6.17 9.27 21.90
CA ALA A 6 -7.06 8.95 20.79
C ALA A 6 -8.26 8.14 21.28
N TYR A 7 -9.45 8.76 21.30
CA TYR A 7 -10.70 8.12 21.70
C TYR A 7 -11.88 8.74 20.95
N GLY A 8 -12.66 7.91 20.28
CA GLY A 8 -13.77 8.36 19.44
C GLY A 8 -13.33 9.36 18.36
N ARG A 9 -14.14 10.41 18.14
CA ARG A 9 -13.84 11.46 17.13
C ARG A 9 -13.11 12.68 17.70
N THR A 10 -13.23 12.92 18.99
CA THR A 10 -12.75 14.15 19.65
C THR A 10 -11.52 13.94 20.51
N GLY A 11 -11.17 12.69 20.79
CA GLY A 11 -10.15 12.32 21.77
C GLY A 11 -10.67 12.41 23.22
N LEU A 12 -9.86 11.95 24.16
CA LEU A 12 -10.10 12.00 25.60
C LEU A 12 -8.92 12.69 26.27
N ALA A 13 -9.19 13.76 26.99
CA ALA A 13 -8.19 14.44 27.81
C ALA A 13 -8.12 13.73 29.19
N VAL A 14 -6.93 13.28 29.57
CA VAL A 14 -6.65 12.59 30.83
C VAL A 14 -5.51 13.30 31.54
N GLU A 15 -5.66 13.51 32.81
CA GLU A 15 -4.63 14.10 33.68
C GLU A 15 -3.75 12.98 34.26
N PHE A 16 -2.44 13.13 34.10
CA PHE A 16 -1.43 12.20 34.64
C PHE A 16 -0.48 12.95 35.58
N PRO A 17 0.07 12.28 36.63
CA PRO A 17 1.11 12.83 37.47
C PRO A 17 2.37 13.17 36.63
N ASP A 18 2.89 14.40 36.80
CA ASP A 18 4.05 14.88 36.02
C ASP A 18 5.35 14.17 36.37
N ASP A 19 5.50 13.77 37.63
CA ASP A 19 6.72 13.20 38.21
C ASP A 19 7.01 11.74 37.77
N ILE A 20 5.98 11.01 37.33
CA ILE A 20 6.08 9.60 36.95
C ILE A 20 5.61 9.32 35.52
N THR A 21 5.29 10.36 34.75
CA THR A 21 4.74 10.17 33.41
C THR A 21 5.67 10.76 32.34
N THR A 22 5.94 9.94 31.33
CA THR A 22 6.63 10.39 30.10
C THR A 22 5.76 10.07 28.89
N VAL A 23 5.43 11.08 28.09
CA VAL A 23 4.71 10.91 26.83
C VAL A 23 5.74 10.60 25.73
N ILE A 24 5.59 9.43 25.09
CA ILE A 24 6.41 9.03 23.95
C ILE A 24 5.61 9.30 22.68
N GLU A 25 6.09 10.24 21.87
CA GLU A 25 5.47 10.58 20.60
C GLU A 25 6.37 10.14 19.43
N PRO A 26 5.80 9.61 18.34
CA PRO A 26 6.59 9.32 17.16
C PRO A 26 7.05 10.60 16.47
N THR A 27 8.26 10.58 15.94
CA THR A 27 8.72 11.67 15.06
C THR A 27 8.11 11.49 13.68
N PHE A 28 7.14 12.33 13.33
CA PHE A 28 6.54 12.32 12.01
C PHE A 28 7.44 13.00 11.00
N LEU A 29 7.77 12.30 9.94
CA LEU A 29 8.43 12.90 8.78
C LEU A 29 7.37 13.51 7.85
N PRO A 30 7.68 14.64 7.18
CA PRO A 30 6.78 15.18 6.17
C PRO A 30 6.59 14.20 5.04
N GLY A 31 5.38 14.18 4.44
CA GLY A 31 5.10 13.39 3.26
C GLY A 31 5.97 13.80 2.07
N LEU A 32 6.18 12.88 1.14
CA LEU A 32 6.92 13.18 -0.08
C LEU A 32 6.11 14.17 -0.95
N PRO A 33 6.72 15.25 -1.47
CA PRO A 33 6.02 16.25 -2.27
C PRO A 33 5.52 15.69 -3.62
N ASP A 34 6.23 14.73 -4.17
CA ASP A 34 5.89 14.01 -5.40
C ASP A 34 5.98 12.50 -5.16
N GLN A 35 4.86 11.92 -4.73
CA GLN A 35 4.79 10.51 -4.37
C GLN A 35 4.91 9.59 -5.60
N GLU A 36 4.31 9.97 -6.73
CA GLU A 36 4.34 9.17 -7.95
C GLU A 36 5.78 9.05 -8.48
N ASN A 37 6.48 10.16 -8.57
CA ASN A 37 7.88 10.17 -9.01
C ASN A 37 8.80 9.44 -8.02
N ALA A 38 8.54 9.53 -6.72
CA ALA A 38 9.30 8.78 -5.72
C ALA A 38 9.13 7.27 -5.89
N VAL A 39 7.89 6.80 -6.12
CA VAL A 39 7.62 5.38 -6.41
C VAL A 39 8.29 4.96 -7.72
N LEU A 40 8.16 5.76 -8.78
CA LEU A 40 8.77 5.49 -10.08
C LEU A 40 10.30 5.35 -9.96
N ASN A 41 10.93 6.27 -9.25
CA ASN A 41 12.38 6.25 -9.02
C ASN A 41 12.81 5.02 -8.23
N ALA A 42 12.06 4.61 -7.21
CA ALA A 42 12.35 3.41 -6.43
C ALA A 42 12.25 2.12 -7.28
N ILE A 43 11.28 2.03 -8.18
CA ILE A 43 11.10 0.88 -9.09
C ILE A 43 12.22 0.82 -10.14
N ARG A 44 12.66 1.99 -10.64
CA ARG A 44 13.73 2.09 -11.65
C ARG A 44 15.13 1.92 -11.08
N ASN A 45 15.30 2.27 -9.81
CA ASN A 45 16.58 2.22 -9.10
C ASN A 45 16.45 1.37 -7.82
N PRO A 46 16.18 0.07 -7.94
CA PRO A 46 16.00 -0.81 -6.79
C PRO A 46 17.28 -0.89 -5.95
N VAL A 47 17.11 -1.07 -4.65
CA VAL A 47 18.22 -1.25 -3.72
C VAL A 47 18.95 -2.55 -4.00
N GLY A 48 20.29 -2.52 -3.93
CA GLY A 48 21.15 -3.67 -4.20
C GLY A 48 21.49 -3.85 -5.69
N LYS A 49 21.91 -5.06 -6.06
CA LYS A 49 22.31 -5.41 -7.44
C LYS A 49 21.16 -6.04 -8.25
N VAL A 50 19.96 -5.53 -8.09
CA VAL A 50 18.77 -6.05 -8.77
C VAL A 50 18.47 -5.19 -10.00
N ALA A 51 18.04 -5.80 -11.10
CA ALA A 51 17.63 -5.05 -12.29
C ALA A 51 16.28 -4.34 -12.05
N ALA A 52 16.08 -3.19 -12.68
CA ALA A 52 14.82 -2.49 -12.68
C ALA A 52 13.67 -3.39 -13.17
N LEU A 53 12.46 -3.19 -12.66
CA LEU A 53 11.29 -4.03 -12.94
C LEU A 53 11.08 -4.25 -14.45
N ARG A 54 11.13 -3.19 -15.24
CA ARG A 54 10.94 -3.25 -16.71
C ARG A 54 11.96 -4.14 -17.42
N LYS A 55 13.14 -4.34 -16.82
CA LYS A 55 14.19 -5.23 -17.36
C LYS A 55 14.07 -6.67 -16.86
N THR A 56 13.36 -6.86 -15.76
CA THR A 56 13.19 -8.17 -15.10
C THR A 56 12.09 -9.00 -15.75
N VAL A 57 11.04 -8.34 -16.28
CA VAL A 57 9.88 -9.01 -16.87
C VAL A 57 9.79 -8.77 -18.37
N SER A 58 9.34 -9.79 -19.10
CA SER A 58 9.15 -9.78 -20.55
C SER A 58 7.79 -10.39 -20.90
N ASN A 59 7.40 -10.33 -22.18
CA ASN A 59 6.16 -10.91 -22.69
C ASN A 59 6.06 -12.45 -22.54
N LYS A 60 7.11 -13.10 -22.05
CA LYS A 60 7.10 -14.54 -21.69
C LYS A 60 6.65 -14.80 -20.26
N HIS A 61 6.48 -13.75 -19.44
CA HIS A 61 6.13 -13.86 -18.04
C HIS A 61 4.67 -13.49 -17.80
N THR A 62 4.07 -14.11 -16.78
CA THR A 62 2.84 -13.67 -16.15
C THR A 62 3.21 -12.98 -14.84
N VAL A 63 2.66 -11.79 -14.61
CA VAL A 63 2.92 -10.99 -13.41
C VAL A 63 1.71 -11.03 -12.51
N ALA A 64 1.91 -11.34 -11.24
CA ALA A 64 0.92 -11.21 -10.18
C ALA A 64 1.34 -10.10 -9.23
N ILE A 65 0.46 -9.11 -9.02
CA ILE A 65 0.66 -7.99 -8.10
C ILE A 65 -0.25 -8.22 -6.91
N SER A 66 0.34 -8.54 -5.75
CA SER A 66 -0.41 -8.65 -4.50
C SER A 66 -0.56 -7.29 -3.87
N VAL A 67 -1.78 -6.90 -3.52
CA VAL A 67 -2.12 -5.63 -2.88
C VAL A 67 -2.89 -5.87 -1.59
N CYS A 68 -2.71 -4.98 -0.62
CA CYS A 68 -3.49 -5.00 0.61
C CYS A 68 -4.96 -4.66 0.33
N ASP A 69 -5.84 -5.14 1.20
CA ASP A 69 -7.23 -4.69 1.21
C ASP A 69 -7.38 -3.25 1.74
N VAL A 70 -8.59 -2.73 1.65
CA VAL A 70 -8.94 -1.35 2.07
C VAL A 70 -8.67 -1.03 3.54
N THR A 71 -8.52 -2.02 4.39
CA THR A 71 -8.31 -1.79 5.83
C THR A 71 -6.86 -1.38 6.14
N ARG A 72 -5.95 -1.51 5.17
CA ARG A 72 -4.54 -1.13 5.31
C ARG A 72 -4.27 0.25 4.72
N PRO A 73 -3.45 1.07 5.37
CA PRO A 73 -3.10 2.42 4.90
C PRO A 73 -2.10 2.38 3.74
N MET A 74 -2.37 1.58 2.72
CA MET A 74 -1.56 1.47 1.51
C MET A 74 -2.04 2.49 0.46
N PRO A 75 -1.20 3.38 -0.04
CA PRO A 75 -1.58 4.36 -1.07
C PRO A 75 -1.69 3.72 -2.46
N SER A 76 -2.59 2.73 -2.59
CA SER A 76 -2.76 1.94 -3.82
C SER A 76 -3.13 2.80 -5.04
N SER A 77 -3.85 3.90 -4.82
CA SER A 77 -4.21 4.85 -5.88
C SER A 77 -3.01 5.57 -6.50
N THR A 78 -1.92 5.71 -5.75
CA THR A 78 -0.65 6.29 -6.23
C THR A 78 0.27 5.21 -6.79
N VAL A 79 0.41 4.10 -6.07
CA VAL A 79 1.41 3.08 -6.38
C VAL A 79 1.03 2.23 -7.60
N LEU A 80 -0.24 1.80 -7.70
CA LEU A 80 -0.67 0.90 -8.77
C LEU A 80 -0.56 1.50 -10.18
N PRO A 81 -0.98 2.75 -10.44
CA PRO A 81 -0.83 3.35 -11.77
C PRO A 81 0.64 3.42 -12.21
N VAL A 82 1.54 3.81 -11.29
CA VAL A 82 2.98 3.89 -11.57
C VAL A 82 3.55 2.51 -11.90
N LEU A 83 3.20 1.50 -11.09
CA LEU A 83 3.64 0.12 -11.29
C LEU A 83 3.14 -0.47 -12.61
N LEU A 84 1.87 -0.24 -12.95
CA LEU A 84 1.26 -0.69 -14.21
C LEU A 84 1.86 0.03 -15.42
N GLY A 85 2.23 1.31 -15.29
CA GLY A 85 2.97 2.04 -16.31
C GLY A 85 4.33 1.43 -16.62
N GLU A 86 5.07 0.96 -15.61
CA GLU A 86 6.34 0.24 -15.83
C GLU A 86 6.14 -1.15 -16.48
N LEU A 87 4.93 -1.69 -16.44
CA LEU A 87 4.56 -2.98 -17.04
C LEU A 87 3.79 -2.84 -18.37
N GLU A 88 3.64 -1.64 -18.93
CA GLU A 88 2.86 -1.37 -20.16
C GLU A 88 3.32 -2.16 -21.40
N HIS A 89 4.57 -2.65 -21.40
CA HIS A 89 5.13 -3.49 -22.47
C HIS A 89 4.60 -4.94 -22.43
N LEU A 90 3.85 -5.32 -21.38
CA LEU A 90 3.20 -6.62 -21.27
C LEU A 90 1.75 -6.53 -21.75
N PRO A 91 1.21 -7.60 -22.39
CA PRO A 91 -0.22 -7.72 -22.61
C PRO A 91 -0.96 -7.69 -21.24
N ARG A 92 -2.06 -6.95 -21.16
CA ARG A 92 -2.86 -6.86 -19.94
C ARG A 92 -3.32 -8.23 -19.40
N SER A 93 -3.60 -9.17 -20.30
CA SER A 93 -3.96 -10.55 -19.92
C SER A 93 -2.89 -11.29 -19.12
N GLN A 94 -1.64 -10.82 -19.16
CA GLN A 94 -0.52 -11.36 -18.41
C GLN A 94 -0.34 -10.69 -17.03
N ILE A 95 -1.10 -9.63 -16.73
CA ILE A 95 -1.02 -8.93 -15.43
C ILE A 95 -2.27 -9.29 -14.63
N LYS A 96 -2.05 -9.77 -13.39
CA LYS A 96 -3.11 -10.13 -12.45
C LYS A 96 -2.91 -9.35 -11.16
N ILE A 97 -3.97 -8.70 -10.68
CA ILE A 97 -3.97 -8.04 -9.37
C ILE A 97 -4.70 -8.93 -8.38
N ILE A 98 -4.04 -9.24 -7.28
CA ILE A 98 -4.51 -10.13 -6.23
C ILE A 98 -4.70 -9.30 -4.97
N ILE A 99 -5.92 -9.26 -4.43
CA ILE A 99 -6.17 -8.59 -3.15
C ILE A 99 -5.95 -9.60 -2.03
N ALA A 100 -4.95 -9.34 -1.19
CA ALA A 100 -4.65 -10.12 0.01
C ALA A 100 -5.61 -9.71 1.13
N SER A 101 -6.82 -10.29 1.16
CA SER A 101 -7.87 -9.96 2.13
C SER A 101 -7.73 -10.72 3.46
N GLY A 102 -7.01 -11.84 3.49
CA GLY A 102 -6.90 -12.68 4.67
C GLY A 102 -8.29 -13.04 5.23
N THR A 103 -8.49 -12.81 6.53
CA THR A 103 -9.76 -13.04 7.23
C THR A 103 -10.75 -11.87 7.09
N HIS A 104 -10.38 -10.78 6.42
CA HIS A 104 -11.24 -9.61 6.26
C HIS A 104 -12.36 -9.87 5.27
N GLN A 105 -13.53 -9.24 5.52
CA GLN A 105 -14.67 -9.35 4.60
C GLN A 105 -14.37 -8.65 3.27
N ASN A 106 -14.66 -9.34 2.17
CA ASN A 106 -14.59 -8.79 0.83
C ASN A 106 -15.60 -7.66 0.63
N LYS A 107 -15.18 -6.42 0.78
CA LYS A 107 -15.93 -5.28 0.27
C LYS A 107 -15.43 -4.99 -1.14
N ASN A 108 -16.09 -5.58 -2.14
CA ASN A 108 -15.78 -5.49 -3.58
C ASN A 108 -15.69 -4.07 -4.18
N ARG A 109 -15.57 -3.03 -3.38
CA ARG A 109 -15.83 -1.64 -3.77
C ARG A 109 -14.60 -0.78 -4.04
N LEU A 110 -13.39 -1.34 -3.98
CA LEU A 110 -12.18 -0.51 -3.83
C LEU A 110 -11.04 -0.76 -4.80
N VAL A 111 -11.31 -1.40 -5.91
CA VAL A 111 -10.39 -1.31 -7.04
C VAL A 111 -10.88 -0.19 -7.92
N SER A 112 -10.00 0.78 -8.16
CA SER A 112 -10.24 1.97 -8.99
C SER A 112 -11.10 1.65 -10.22
N PRO A 113 -12.08 2.49 -10.60
CA PRO A 113 -12.91 2.30 -11.79
C PRO A 113 -12.13 2.20 -13.10
N HIS A 114 -10.82 2.44 -13.08
CA HIS A 114 -9.93 2.32 -14.23
C HIS A 114 -9.37 0.90 -14.45
N LEU A 115 -9.60 -0.03 -13.54
CA LEU A 115 -9.21 -1.44 -13.68
C LEU A 115 -10.40 -2.27 -14.14
N ASN A 116 -10.72 -2.17 -15.43
CA ASN A 116 -11.81 -2.92 -16.10
C ASN A 116 -11.44 -4.39 -16.37
N GLU A 117 -10.58 -5.03 -15.55
CA GLU A 117 -10.07 -6.36 -15.81
C GLU A 117 -10.16 -7.28 -14.60
N LYS A 118 -10.19 -8.59 -14.88
CA LYS A 118 -10.42 -9.68 -13.92
C LYS A 118 -9.67 -9.50 -12.61
N LEU A 119 -10.39 -9.08 -11.58
CA LEU A 119 -9.91 -9.00 -10.21
C LEU A 119 -9.90 -10.41 -9.63
N TYR A 120 -8.75 -10.86 -9.19
CA TYR A 120 -8.61 -12.12 -8.45
C TYR A 120 -8.54 -11.81 -6.96
N ILE A 121 -9.48 -12.36 -6.21
CA ILE A 121 -9.50 -12.26 -4.75
C ILE A 121 -8.95 -13.58 -4.21
N PHE A 122 -7.83 -13.52 -3.51
CA PHE A 122 -7.28 -14.66 -2.82
C PHE A 122 -7.79 -14.67 -1.37
N ARG A 123 -8.50 -15.73 -0.99
CA ARG A 123 -8.73 -16.05 0.41
C ARG A 123 -7.64 -17.02 0.84
N GLU A 124 -6.76 -16.58 1.71
CA GLU A 124 -5.99 -17.53 2.50
C GLU A 124 -6.94 -18.14 3.52
N GLU A 125 -7.27 -19.40 3.35
CA GLU A 125 -7.82 -20.20 4.44
C GLU A 125 -6.66 -20.43 5.42
N CYS A 126 -6.75 -19.79 6.58
CA CYS A 126 -5.80 -20.04 7.66
C CYS A 126 -5.92 -21.51 8.08
N TRP A 127 -4.80 -22.22 8.02
CA TRP A 127 -4.58 -23.52 8.65
C TRP A 127 -4.44 -23.37 10.16
#